data_7b44b8e2a2ce792c1f1e20a352a395bc
#
_entry.id   7b44b8e2a2ce792c1f1e20a352a395bc
#
_cell.length_a   1.000
_cell.length_b   1.000
_cell.length_c   1.000
_cell.angle_alpha   90.00
_cell.angle_beta   90.00
_cell.angle_gamma   90.00
#
_symmetry.space_group_name_H-M   'P 1'
#
loop_
_entity.id
_entity.type
_entity.pdbx_description
1 polymer ?
#
loop_
_entity_poly.entity_id
_entity_poly.type
_entity_poly.pdbx_seq_one_letter_code
_entity_poly.pdbx_strand_id
1 'polypeptide(L)'
;MKSIHAIFDDDHLLVEAAKKIHAAGIKVKEVFTPFAVHGLPEALHVPRTRLAICAFIYGLTGLGLGCLMMWYMMIADWAQDVGGKPNWTFYHNVPAFMPPLFEGAVFSAAHLMFWTLLFRSWIFPGVKPKNPDPRTTDDKFLMWIETNDTDKVSRMLKENGASEIKIV
;
A
#
# COMPACT_ATOMS: atom_id res chain seq x y z
N MET A 1 -3.85 28.44 -0.23
CA MET A 1 -3.99 27.56 -1.40
C MET A 1 -5.44 27.10 -1.44
N LYS A 2 -6.08 27.15 -2.59
CA LYS A 2 -7.45 26.63 -2.78
C LYS A 2 -7.36 25.22 -3.35
N SER A 3 -8.32 24.39 -2.96
CA SER A 3 -8.42 23.01 -3.46
C SER A 3 -9.40 22.96 -4.63
N ILE A 4 -9.02 22.29 -5.70
CA ILE A 4 -9.86 22.01 -6.86
C ILE A 4 -10.10 20.51 -6.92
N HIS A 5 -11.36 20.13 -6.96
CA HIS A 5 -11.81 18.75 -7.18
C HIS A 5 -12.41 18.67 -8.58
N ALA A 6 -11.73 18.00 -9.50
CA ALA A 6 -12.19 17.78 -10.86
C ALA A 6 -12.69 16.34 -11.00
N ILE A 7 -13.89 16.17 -11.53
CA ILE A 7 -14.53 14.88 -11.73
C ILE A 7 -14.50 14.55 -13.21
N PHE A 8 -14.14 13.31 -13.54
CA PHE A 8 -14.11 12.75 -14.88
C PHE A 8 -15.01 11.52 -14.93
N ASP A 9 -15.57 11.28 -16.09
CA ASP A 9 -16.45 10.15 -16.36
C ASP A 9 -15.72 8.98 -17.04
N ASP A 10 -14.49 9.23 -17.54
CA ASP A 10 -13.69 8.29 -18.31
C ASP A 10 -12.26 8.25 -17.78
N ASP A 11 -11.68 7.06 -17.67
CA ASP A 11 -10.33 6.84 -17.19
C ASP A 11 -9.25 7.34 -18.16
N HIS A 12 -9.50 7.25 -19.47
CA HIS A 12 -8.58 7.77 -20.50
C HIS A 12 -8.48 9.30 -20.43
N LEU A 13 -9.60 9.99 -20.27
CA LEU A 13 -9.62 11.45 -20.10
C LEU A 13 -8.87 11.86 -18.81
N LEU A 14 -9.05 11.12 -17.73
CA LEU A 14 -8.30 11.33 -16.49
C LEU A 14 -6.78 11.23 -16.71
N VAL A 15 -6.31 10.18 -17.41
CA VAL A 15 -4.88 9.96 -17.65
C VAL A 15 -4.30 11.05 -18.54
N GLU A 16 -5.02 11.48 -19.59
CA GLU A 16 -4.60 12.58 -20.45
C GLU A 16 -4.53 13.92 -19.71
N ALA A 17 -5.55 14.21 -18.90
CA ALA A 17 -5.57 15.38 -18.03
C ALA A 17 -4.38 15.36 -17.05
N ALA A 18 -4.10 14.20 -16.42
CA ALA A 18 -2.97 14.04 -15.51
C ALA A 18 -1.63 14.36 -16.17
N LYS A 19 -1.40 13.83 -17.39
CA LYS A 19 -0.18 14.12 -18.17
C LYS A 19 -0.01 15.62 -18.45
N LYS A 20 -1.07 16.30 -18.89
CA LYS A 20 -1.04 17.73 -19.22
C LYS A 20 -0.86 18.62 -18.00
N ILE A 21 -1.53 18.29 -16.90
CA ILE A 21 -1.39 18.99 -15.62
C ILE A 21 0.03 18.84 -15.07
N HIS A 22 0.58 17.62 -15.13
CA HIS A 22 1.97 17.37 -14.74
C HIS A 22 2.97 18.11 -15.62
N ALA A 23 2.77 18.12 -16.96
CA ALA A 23 3.61 18.85 -17.92
C ALA A 23 3.57 20.37 -17.68
N ALA A 24 2.44 20.90 -17.17
CA ALA A 24 2.31 22.30 -16.77
C ALA A 24 2.99 22.62 -15.42
N GLY A 25 3.64 21.64 -14.78
CA GLY A 25 4.31 21.81 -13.48
C GLY A 25 3.35 21.92 -12.29
N ILE A 26 2.08 21.56 -12.48
CA ILE A 26 1.06 21.62 -11.43
C ILE A 26 1.07 20.30 -10.66
N LYS A 27 1.23 20.40 -9.34
CA LYS A 27 1.26 19.20 -8.47
C LYS A 27 -0.16 18.72 -8.18
N VAL A 28 -0.47 17.50 -8.59
CA VAL A 28 -1.68 16.79 -8.19
C VAL A 28 -1.45 16.29 -6.77
N LYS A 29 -2.40 16.53 -5.88
CA LYS A 29 -2.33 16.11 -4.48
C LYS A 29 -2.69 14.64 -4.33
N GLU A 30 -3.83 14.25 -4.88
CA GLU A 30 -4.35 12.90 -4.79
C GLU A 30 -5.34 12.63 -5.93
N VAL A 31 -5.47 11.39 -6.35
CA VAL A 31 -6.46 10.96 -7.33
C VAL A 31 -7.24 9.77 -6.75
N PHE A 32 -8.56 9.83 -6.82
CA PHE A 32 -9.46 8.78 -6.35
C PHE A 32 -10.12 8.13 -7.56
N THR A 33 -10.02 6.82 -7.65
CA THR A 33 -10.54 6.02 -8.77
C THR A 33 -11.26 4.79 -8.23
N PRO A 34 -12.34 4.32 -8.88
CA PRO A 34 -13.07 3.13 -8.45
C PRO A 34 -12.27 1.83 -8.65
N PHE A 35 -11.33 1.85 -9.58
CA PHE A 35 -10.44 0.74 -9.89
C PHE A 35 -9.03 1.24 -10.26
N ALA A 36 -8.08 0.33 -10.37
CA ALA A 36 -6.71 0.66 -10.77
C ALA A 36 -6.65 1.06 -12.25
N VAL A 37 -6.35 2.34 -12.52
CA VAL A 37 -6.23 2.88 -13.87
C VAL A 37 -4.81 2.70 -14.40
N HIS A 38 -4.68 2.01 -15.54
CA HIS A 38 -3.40 1.78 -16.20
C HIS A 38 -2.82 3.09 -16.74
N GLY A 39 -1.52 3.28 -16.52
CA GLY A 39 -0.80 4.49 -16.99
C GLY A 39 -0.96 5.72 -16.09
N LEU A 40 -1.86 5.71 -15.12
CA LEU A 40 -2.05 6.84 -14.19
C LEU A 40 -0.84 7.05 -13.25
N PRO A 41 -0.23 6.00 -12.66
CA PRO A 41 0.97 6.17 -11.84
C PRO A 41 2.15 6.73 -12.63
N GLU A 42 2.31 6.32 -13.90
CA GLU A 42 3.32 6.84 -14.81
C GLU A 42 3.06 8.30 -15.18
N ALA A 43 1.81 8.65 -15.49
CA ALA A 43 1.38 10.01 -15.81
C ALA A 43 1.64 11.00 -14.66
N LEU A 44 1.48 10.53 -13.43
CA LEU A 44 1.71 11.32 -12.21
C LEU A 44 3.13 11.18 -11.65
N HIS A 45 4.01 10.39 -12.29
CA HIS A 45 5.37 10.09 -11.81
C HIS A 45 5.41 9.58 -10.37
N VAL A 46 4.42 8.74 -10.00
CA VAL A 46 4.34 8.14 -8.66
C VAL A 46 5.47 7.11 -8.49
N PRO A 47 6.34 7.25 -7.47
CA PRO A 47 7.41 6.30 -7.24
C PRO A 47 6.86 4.93 -6.82
N ARG A 48 7.57 3.86 -7.23
CA ARG A 48 7.20 2.49 -6.82
C ARG A 48 7.22 2.35 -5.30
N THR A 49 6.23 1.65 -4.79
CA THR A 49 6.14 1.34 -3.36
C THR A 49 7.24 0.38 -2.91
N ARG A 50 7.75 0.57 -1.69
CA ARG A 50 8.73 -0.32 -1.04
C ARG A 50 8.07 -1.39 -0.16
N LEU A 51 6.76 -1.54 -0.23
CA LEU A 51 6.03 -2.50 0.62
C LEU A 51 6.48 -3.95 0.43
N ALA A 52 6.87 -4.34 -0.79
CA ALA A 52 7.41 -5.67 -1.05
C ALA A 52 8.69 -5.97 -0.25
N ILE A 53 9.57 -4.96 -0.07
CA ILE A 53 10.78 -5.08 0.74
C ILE A 53 10.41 -5.25 2.23
N CYS A 54 9.40 -4.52 2.70
CA CYS A 54 8.90 -4.68 4.07
C CYS A 54 8.39 -6.10 4.32
N ALA A 55 7.63 -6.68 3.39
CA ALA A 55 7.15 -8.05 3.49
C ALA A 55 8.29 -9.07 3.63
N PHE A 56 9.37 -8.89 2.85
CA PHE A 56 10.56 -9.74 2.94
C PHE A 56 11.25 -9.62 4.31
N ILE A 57 11.44 -8.38 4.80
CA ILE A 57 12.05 -8.13 6.11
C ILE A 57 11.22 -8.76 7.23
N TYR A 58 9.89 -8.61 7.17
CA TYR A 58 8.98 -9.20 8.16
C TYR A 58 9.01 -10.73 8.14
N GLY A 59 9.10 -11.33 6.96
CA GLY A 59 9.28 -12.77 6.82
C GLY A 59 10.58 -13.27 7.42
N LEU A 60 11.69 -12.59 7.14
CA LEU A 60 13.00 -12.90 7.75
C LEU A 60 12.98 -12.73 9.27
N THR A 61 12.31 -11.70 9.78
CA THR A 61 12.16 -11.47 11.21
C THR A 61 11.38 -12.63 11.85
N GLY A 62 10.25 -13.03 11.25
CA GLY A 62 9.47 -14.17 11.71
C GLY A 62 10.24 -15.49 11.71
N LEU A 63 11.01 -15.73 10.65
CA LEU A 63 11.90 -16.88 10.55
C LEU A 63 12.95 -16.87 11.66
N GLY A 64 13.63 -15.73 11.87
CA GLY A 64 14.65 -15.57 12.91
C GLY A 64 14.12 -15.78 14.31
N LEU A 65 12.96 -15.19 14.61
CA LEU A 65 12.28 -15.38 15.90
C LEU A 65 11.82 -16.84 16.08
N GLY A 66 11.32 -17.47 15.02
CA GLY A 66 10.98 -18.89 15.01
C GLY A 66 12.19 -19.79 15.32
N CYS A 67 13.33 -19.54 14.66
CA CYS A 67 14.58 -20.26 14.95
C CYS A 67 15.01 -20.08 16.40
N LEU A 68 14.98 -18.86 16.89
CA LEU A 68 15.34 -18.54 18.27
C LEU A 68 14.41 -19.24 19.27
N MET A 69 13.12 -19.21 19.03
CA MET A 69 12.10 -19.85 19.86
C MET A 69 12.29 -21.37 19.89
N MET A 70 12.47 -22.01 18.71
CA MET A 70 12.69 -23.46 18.63
C MET A 70 13.99 -23.89 19.29
N TRP A 71 15.06 -23.12 19.08
CA TRP A 71 16.35 -23.39 19.76
C TRP A 71 16.20 -23.28 21.29
N TYR A 72 15.57 -22.20 21.76
CA TYR A 72 15.43 -21.97 23.18
C TYR A 72 14.57 -23.05 23.84
N MET A 73 13.36 -23.28 23.34
CA MET A 73 12.38 -24.19 23.95
C MET A 73 12.76 -25.66 23.85
N MET A 74 13.36 -26.06 22.72
CA MET A 74 13.59 -27.48 22.42
C MET A 74 15.00 -27.97 22.75
N ILE A 75 15.96 -27.07 22.95
CA ILE A 75 17.38 -27.41 23.11
C ILE A 75 17.97 -26.77 24.37
N ALA A 76 17.76 -25.45 24.57
CA ALA A 76 18.46 -24.71 25.61
C ALA A 76 17.78 -24.81 26.97
N ASP A 77 16.48 -24.55 27.04
CA ASP A 77 15.71 -24.51 28.30
C ASP A 77 15.36 -25.93 28.77
N TRP A 78 14.66 -26.67 27.94
CA TRP A 78 14.30 -28.06 28.24
C TRP A 78 14.56 -28.95 27.02
N ALA A 79 15.69 -29.62 27.04
CA ALA A 79 16.07 -30.53 25.96
C ALA A 79 15.05 -31.65 25.76
N GLN A 80 14.31 -31.57 24.66
CA GLN A 80 13.19 -32.48 24.36
C GLN A 80 13.71 -33.77 23.70
N ASP A 81 13.82 -34.84 24.46
CA ASP A 81 14.14 -36.18 23.92
C ASP A 81 12.88 -36.98 23.68
N VAL A 82 12.30 -36.81 22.49
CA VAL A 82 11.06 -37.49 22.10
C VAL A 82 11.29 -38.25 20.78
N GLY A 83 11.08 -39.56 20.80
CA GLY A 83 11.15 -40.41 19.62
C GLY A 83 12.55 -40.51 19.01
N GLY A 84 13.60 -40.48 19.82
CA GLY A 84 14.99 -40.55 19.35
C GLY A 84 15.52 -39.30 18.64
N LYS A 85 14.81 -38.20 18.78
CA LYS A 85 15.18 -36.89 18.21
C LYS A 85 16.39 -36.31 18.98
N PRO A 86 17.49 -35.94 18.29
CA PRO A 86 18.68 -35.38 18.96
C PRO A 86 18.34 -34.02 19.59
N ASN A 87 18.36 -33.98 20.93
CA ASN A 87 17.97 -32.80 21.71
C ASN A 87 19.08 -31.77 21.94
N TRP A 88 20.30 -32.04 21.51
CA TRP A 88 21.48 -31.19 21.75
C TRP A 88 21.90 -30.40 20.51
N THR A 89 21.30 -30.62 19.34
CA THR A 89 21.75 -30.04 18.08
C THR A 89 20.61 -29.46 17.29
N PHE A 90 20.63 -28.16 17.02
CA PHE A 90 19.67 -27.48 16.18
C PHE A 90 19.66 -28.07 14.75
N TYR A 91 20.85 -28.26 14.18
CA TYR A 91 21.03 -28.74 12.80
C TYR A 91 20.29 -30.07 12.50
N HIS A 92 20.43 -31.04 13.39
CA HIS A 92 19.74 -32.34 13.23
C HIS A 92 18.21 -32.23 13.39
N ASN A 93 17.72 -31.16 14.02
CA ASN A 93 16.29 -30.92 14.21
C ASN A 93 15.67 -30.06 13.12
N VAL A 94 16.48 -29.48 12.21
CA VAL A 94 15.99 -28.60 11.13
C VAL A 94 14.84 -29.23 10.34
N PRO A 95 14.87 -30.50 9.91
CA PRO A 95 13.75 -31.09 9.19
C PRO A 95 12.42 -31.09 9.97
N ALA A 96 12.49 -31.31 11.30
CA ALA A 96 11.33 -31.28 12.18
C ALA A 96 10.86 -29.82 12.47
N PHE A 97 11.78 -28.86 12.42
CA PHE A 97 11.48 -27.45 12.67
C PHE A 97 10.98 -26.71 11.43
N MET A 98 11.17 -27.25 10.23
CA MET A 98 10.77 -26.60 8.97
C MET A 98 9.30 -26.16 8.93
N PRO A 99 8.29 -26.98 9.31
CA PRO A 99 6.91 -26.55 9.28
C PRO A 99 6.65 -25.32 10.16
N PRO A 100 6.97 -25.31 11.46
CA PRO A 100 6.72 -24.13 12.31
C PRO A 100 7.58 -22.93 11.92
N LEU A 101 8.78 -23.11 11.38
CA LEU A 101 9.61 -22.00 10.91
C LEU A 101 9.01 -21.36 9.66
N PHE A 102 8.51 -22.16 8.73
CA PHE A 102 7.81 -21.67 7.55
C PHE A 102 6.53 -20.93 7.94
N GLU A 103 5.72 -21.52 8.84
CA GLU A 103 4.51 -20.89 9.34
C GLU A 103 4.80 -19.56 10.03
N GLY A 104 5.80 -19.49 10.89
CA GLY A 104 6.24 -18.27 11.57
C GLY A 104 6.69 -17.18 10.60
N ALA A 105 7.41 -17.54 9.54
CA ALA A 105 7.83 -16.61 8.50
C ALA A 105 6.64 -16.04 7.73
N VAL A 106 5.72 -16.90 7.26
CA VAL A 106 4.54 -16.49 6.49
C VAL A 106 3.56 -15.69 7.35
N PHE A 107 3.32 -16.15 8.58
CA PHE A 107 2.47 -15.46 9.54
C PHE A 107 2.97 -14.02 9.81
N SER A 108 4.26 -13.87 10.10
CA SER A 108 4.85 -12.56 10.37
C SER A 108 4.81 -11.67 9.13
N ALA A 109 5.15 -12.20 7.96
CA ALA A 109 5.07 -11.45 6.70
C ALA A 109 3.66 -10.93 6.45
N ALA A 110 2.65 -11.80 6.53
CA ALA A 110 1.27 -11.44 6.26
C ALA A 110 0.70 -10.44 7.27
N HIS A 111 0.84 -10.71 8.56
CA HIS A 111 0.24 -9.86 9.59
C HIS A 111 0.91 -8.50 9.69
N LEU A 112 2.24 -8.44 9.71
CA LEU A 112 2.95 -7.16 9.78
C LEU A 112 2.73 -6.34 8.51
N MET A 113 2.60 -7.00 7.35
CA MET A 113 2.25 -6.32 6.10
C MET A 113 0.84 -5.74 6.15
N PHE A 114 -0.13 -6.50 6.65
CA PHE A 114 -1.50 -6.04 6.85
C PHE A 114 -1.56 -4.79 7.74
N TRP A 115 -0.91 -4.84 8.90
CA TRP A 115 -0.85 -3.69 9.80
C TRP A 115 -0.13 -2.50 9.17
N THR A 116 0.98 -2.75 8.48
CA THR A 116 1.71 -1.68 7.76
C THR A 116 0.83 -1.01 6.70
N LEU A 117 0.03 -1.79 5.96
CA LEU A 117 -0.92 -1.27 4.99
C LEU A 117 -2.00 -0.41 5.65
N LEU A 118 -2.61 -0.90 6.73
CA LEU A 118 -3.64 -0.15 7.48
C LEU A 118 -3.11 1.19 8.00
N PHE A 119 -1.92 1.16 8.65
CA PHE A 119 -1.31 2.37 9.18
C PHE A 119 -0.91 3.35 8.06
N ARG A 120 -0.34 2.84 6.98
CA ARG A 120 0.09 3.68 5.86
C ARG A 120 -1.09 4.28 5.08
N SER A 121 -2.14 3.51 4.89
CA SER A 121 -3.36 3.95 4.20
C SER A 121 -4.29 4.76 5.09
N TRP A 122 -4.00 4.82 6.40
CA TRP A 122 -4.82 5.52 7.39
C TRP A 122 -6.26 5.00 7.43
N ILE A 123 -6.41 3.66 7.36
CA ILE A 123 -7.72 2.97 7.32
C ILE A 123 -7.91 2.22 8.63
N PHE A 124 -8.47 2.89 9.65
CA PHE A 124 -8.88 2.22 10.89
C PHE A 124 -10.27 2.63 11.31
N PRO A 125 -10.91 1.85 12.20
CA PRO A 125 -12.20 2.21 12.77
C PRO A 125 -12.16 3.61 13.43
N GLY A 126 -13.13 4.46 13.08
CA GLY A 126 -13.23 5.82 13.62
C GLY A 126 -12.49 6.92 12.85
N VAL A 127 -11.70 6.59 11.84
CA VAL A 127 -11.05 7.58 10.98
C VAL A 127 -12.02 8.05 9.90
N LYS A 128 -12.06 9.37 9.67
CA LYS A 128 -12.86 9.95 8.58
C LYS A 128 -12.28 9.54 7.22
N PRO A 129 -13.13 9.18 6.24
CA PRO A 129 -12.67 8.84 4.89
C PRO A 129 -11.97 10.06 4.27
N LYS A 130 -10.84 9.81 3.61
CA LYS A 130 -10.12 10.84 2.85
C LYS A 130 -10.82 11.19 1.55
N ASN A 131 -11.64 10.29 1.03
CA ASN A 131 -12.37 10.46 -0.21
C ASN A 131 -13.41 11.57 -0.07
N PRO A 132 -13.31 12.66 -0.85
CA PRO A 132 -14.24 13.79 -0.74
C PRO A 132 -15.57 13.56 -1.45
N ASP A 133 -15.66 12.60 -2.37
CA ASP A 133 -16.88 12.31 -3.14
C ASP A 133 -17.15 10.79 -3.21
N PRO A 134 -18.26 10.30 -2.66
CA PRO A 134 -18.58 8.87 -2.63
C PRO A 134 -18.77 8.26 -4.03
N ARG A 135 -19.06 9.05 -5.06
CA ARG A 135 -19.22 8.57 -6.45
C ARG A 135 -17.95 7.96 -7.03
N THR A 136 -16.79 8.26 -6.46
CA THR A 136 -15.51 7.65 -6.85
C THR A 136 -15.35 6.20 -6.40
N THR A 137 -16.31 5.67 -5.67
CA THR A 137 -16.40 4.22 -5.37
C THR A 137 -17.28 3.47 -6.36
N ASP A 138 -17.93 4.17 -7.29
CA ASP A 138 -18.86 3.62 -8.27
C ASP A 138 -18.32 3.81 -9.70
N ASP A 139 -18.50 4.98 -10.30
CA ASP A 139 -18.23 5.22 -11.73
C ASP A 139 -17.44 6.50 -12.02
N LYS A 140 -17.11 7.30 -11.00
CA LYS A 140 -16.45 8.59 -11.20
C LYS A 140 -14.98 8.57 -10.78
N PHE A 141 -14.20 9.37 -11.46
CA PHE A 141 -12.79 9.58 -11.17
C PHE A 141 -12.59 11.01 -10.69
N LEU A 142 -11.89 11.19 -9.58
CA LEU A 142 -11.67 12.51 -9.00
C LEU A 142 -10.18 12.83 -8.93
N MET A 143 -9.80 13.98 -9.49
CA MET A 143 -8.46 14.55 -9.36
C MET A 143 -8.49 15.72 -8.40
N TRP A 144 -7.71 15.65 -7.32
CA TRP A 144 -7.55 16.71 -6.33
C TRP A 144 -6.27 17.47 -6.56
N ILE A 145 -6.40 18.79 -6.81
CA ILE A 145 -5.27 19.69 -7.06
C ILE A 145 -5.31 20.83 -6.06
N GLU A 146 -4.16 21.17 -5.48
CA GLU A 146 -3.98 22.35 -4.67
C GLU A 146 -3.20 23.40 -5.47
N THR A 147 -3.81 24.58 -5.68
CA THR A 147 -3.21 25.65 -6.48
C THR A 147 -3.57 27.03 -5.94
N ASN A 148 -2.75 28.00 -6.30
CA ASN A 148 -3.05 29.42 -6.07
C ASN A 148 -3.77 30.05 -7.29
N ASP A 149 -3.64 29.44 -8.49
CA ASP A 149 -4.23 29.90 -9.74
C ASP A 149 -5.39 29.00 -10.16
N THR A 150 -6.52 29.21 -9.49
CA THR A 150 -7.73 28.38 -9.68
C THR A 150 -8.31 28.50 -11.08
N ASP A 151 -8.26 29.71 -11.70
CA ASP A 151 -8.91 29.97 -12.97
C ASP A 151 -8.19 29.30 -14.13
N LYS A 152 -6.86 29.36 -14.13
CA LYS A 152 -6.03 28.70 -15.13
C LYS A 152 -6.20 27.17 -15.08
N VAL A 153 -6.10 26.61 -13.87
CA VAL A 153 -6.21 25.16 -13.67
C VAL A 153 -7.59 24.66 -14.00
N SER A 154 -8.65 25.37 -13.62
CA SER A 154 -10.03 24.99 -13.94
C SER A 154 -10.31 25.00 -15.45
N ARG A 155 -9.76 25.98 -16.19
CA ARG A 155 -9.87 25.99 -17.66
C ARG A 155 -9.18 24.77 -18.27
N MET A 156 -7.93 24.52 -17.88
CA MET A 156 -7.19 23.35 -18.36
C MET A 156 -7.91 22.04 -18.08
N LEU A 157 -8.52 21.88 -16.90
CA LEU A 157 -9.27 20.67 -16.55
C LEU A 157 -10.52 20.52 -17.39
N LYS A 158 -11.27 21.61 -17.64
CA LYS A 158 -12.46 21.59 -18.54
C LYS A 158 -12.10 21.25 -19.98
N GLU A 159 -11.04 21.83 -20.51
CA GLU A 159 -10.54 21.54 -21.86
C GLU A 159 -10.06 20.09 -22.03
N ASN A 160 -9.72 19.44 -20.92
CA ASN A 160 -9.29 18.05 -20.90
C ASN A 160 -10.39 17.07 -20.44
N GLY A 161 -11.66 17.48 -20.50
CA GLY A 161 -12.80 16.57 -20.31
C GLY A 161 -13.29 16.41 -18.88
N ALA A 162 -12.95 17.31 -17.96
CA ALA A 162 -13.56 17.29 -16.63
C ALA A 162 -15.04 17.62 -16.73
N SER A 163 -15.90 16.71 -16.25
CA SER A 163 -17.36 16.88 -16.26
C SER A 163 -17.84 17.86 -15.20
N GLU A 164 -17.23 17.83 -14.02
CA GLU A 164 -17.53 18.74 -12.92
C GLU A 164 -16.26 19.28 -12.29
N ILE A 165 -16.28 20.55 -11.85
CA ILE A 165 -15.19 21.18 -11.10
C ILE A 165 -15.79 21.85 -9.87
N LYS A 166 -15.32 21.44 -8.69
CA LYS A 166 -15.66 22.04 -7.39
C LYS A 166 -14.43 22.71 -6.82
N ILE A 167 -14.54 23.97 -6.44
CA ILE A 167 -13.50 24.73 -5.73
C ILE A 167 -13.88 24.73 -4.25
N VAL A 168 -12.93 24.24 -3.41
CA VAL A 168 -13.12 24.05 -1.97
C VAL A 168 -12.09 24.88 -1.19
#